data_3e7e59ef8b47a6534cf02f59af932d32
#
_entry.id   3e7e59ef8b47a6534cf02f59af932d32
#
_cell.length_a   1.000
_cell.length_b   1.000
_cell.length_c   1.000
_cell.angle_alpha   90.00
_cell.angle_beta   90.00
_cell.angle_gamma   90.00
#
_symmetry.space_group_name_H-M   'P 1'
#
loop_
_entity.id
_entity.type
_entity.pdbx_description
1 polymer ?
#
loop_
_entity_poly.entity_id
_entity_poly.type
_entity_poly.pdbx_seq_one_letter_code
_entity_poly.pdbx_strand_id
1 'polypeptide(L)'
;TYSQHGQQILATVSQQLTEKFGKGYTYSALTRMIKVAEAYNEEMFATVSQTLSWSHFIELVAIEDCTKRMFYQQMCIAEKWSIRTLRQKEDVMLFERTAIAAKPEDVILQTLQETENTNLSPDLVFKNTYILDFLGLNGYFSEKDLEEAILNQLEKFILELGQGFAFLERQKRIPIDSIDYHLDLLFYHRKLNRLVAIDLKLGKFKPKHKGQMELYLKYLQKNEQQPHENSPIGLLLCSEGNTEHIELLMLGEENIKVAQYLTQLPDKKWFIEKLQKSIAIAQQNVKGLNSNK
;
A
#
# COMPACT_ATOMS: atom_id res chain seq x y z
N THR A 1 -27.74 3.93 -12.03
CA THR A 1 -28.45 5.22 -12.28
C THR A 1 -29.92 4.95 -12.33
N TYR A 2 -30.65 5.47 -11.33
CA TYR A 2 -32.12 5.37 -11.32
C TYR A 2 -32.71 6.07 -12.54
N SER A 3 -33.80 5.52 -13.09
CA SER A 3 -34.58 6.22 -14.11
C SER A 3 -35.06 7.58 -13.59
N GLN A 4 -35.38 8.50 -14.47
CA GLN A 4 -35.92 9.84 -14.10
C GLN A 4 -37.10 9.73 -13.14
N HIS A 5 -37.96 8.72 -13.34
CA HIS A 5 -39.09 8.41 -12.47
C HIS A 5 -38.64 7.94 -11.07
N GLY A 6 -37.64 7.07 -10.98
CA GLY A 6 -37.07 6.62 -9.69
C GLY A 6 -36.44 7.78 -8.88
N GLN A 7 -35.79 8.73 -9.54
CA GLN A 7 -35.25 9.91 -8.87
C GLN A 7 -36.35 10.81 -8.30
N GLN A 8 -37.46 10.99 -9.00
CA GLN A 8 -38.62 11.75 -8.52
C GLN A 8 -39.28 11.09 -7.31
N ILE A 9 -39.47 9.76 -7.34
CA ILE A 9 -40.00 8.99 -6.20
C ILE A 9 -39.10 9.20 -4.98
N LEU A 10 -37.77 9.01 -5.14
CA LEU A 10 -36.85 9.16 -4.04
C LEU A 10 -36.81 10.58 -3.47
N ALA A 11 -36.94 11.61 -4.32
CA ALA A 11 -37.03 13.01 -3.87
C ALA A 11 -38.31 13.25 -3.04
N THR A 12 -39.46 12.75 -3.50
CA THR A 12 -40.72 12.87 -2.79
C THR A 12 -40.68 12.16 -1.44
N VAL A 13 -40.19 10.92 -1.40
CA VAL A 13 -40.00 10.13 -0.17
C VAL A 13 -39.04 10.84 0.80
N SER A 14 -37.93 11.39 0.28
CA SER A 14 -37.00 12.16 1.08
C SER A 14 -37.66 13.35 1.76
N GLN A 15 -38.46 14.11 1.02
CA GLN A 15 -39.18 15.27 1.55
C GLN A 15 -40.12 14.86 2.67
N GLN A 16 -40.97 13.86 2.41
CA GLN A 16 -41.95 13.36 3.40
C GLN A 16 -41.31 12.82 4.67
N LEU A 17 -40.21 12.05 4.52
CA LEU A 17 -39.52 11.49 5.68
C LEU A 17 -38.74 12.58 6.44
N THR A 18 -38.18 13.58 5.74
CA THR A 18 -37.48 14.70 6.38
C THR A 18 -38.43 15.57 7.17
N GLU A 19 -39.63 15.83 6.65
CA GLU A 19 -40.69 16.56 7.34
C GLU A 19 -41.17 15.82 8.59
N LYS A 20 -41.32 14.48 8.51
CA LYS A 20 -41.85 13.67 9.60
C LYS A 20 -40.83 13.27 10.66
N PHE A 21 -39.58 12.97 10.27
CA PHE A 21 -38.55 12.37 11.12
C PHE A 21 -37.25 13.21 11.22
N GLY A 22 -37.16 14.33 10.52
CA GLY A 22 -36.03 15.25 10.58
C GLY A 22 -34.94 14.99 9.53
N LYS A 23 -33.84 15.76 9.62
CA LYS A 23 -32.76 15.86 8.61
C LYS A 23 -32.00 14.57 8.30
N GLY A 24 -32.22 13.49 9.05
CA GLY A 24 -31.58 12.20 8.81
C GLY A 24 -31.99 11.51 7.50
N TYR A 25 -33.09 11.95 6.85
CA TYR A 25 -33.69 11.32 5.67
C TYR A 25 -33.58 12.19 4.41
N THR A 26 -32.56 13.03 4.31
CA THR A 26 -32.29 13.79 3.09
C THR A 26 -32.09 12.87 1.88
N TYR A 27 -32.27 13.38 0.67
CA TYR A 27 -32.06 12.64 -0.58
C TYR A 27 -30.71 11.89 -0.59
N SER A 28 -29.62 12.58 -0.20
CA SER A 28 -28.29 11.98 -0.11
C SER A 28 -28.22 10.87 0.96
N ALA A 29 -28.89 11.02 2.10
CA ALA A 29 -28.93 10.00 3.13
C ALA A 29 -29.70 8.75 2.66
N LEU A 30 -30.86 8.93 2.03
CA LEU A 30 -31.64 7.81 1.48
C LEU A 30 -30.90 7.08 0.36
N THR A 31 -30.21 7.79 -0.52
CA THR A 31 -29.37 7.18 -1.57
C THR A 31 -28.30 6.28 -0.97
N ARG A 32 -27.67 6.70 0.14
CA ARG A 32 -26.69 5.87 0.85
C ARG A 32 -27.33 4.64 1.51
N MET A 33 -28.50 4.83 2.13
CA MET A 33 -29.26 3.72 2.75
C MET A 33 -29.63 2.66 1.72
N ILE A 34 -30.08 3.09 0.52
CA ILE A 34 -30.42 2.16 -0.56
C ILE A 34 -29.17 1.40 -1.02
N LYS A 35 -28.05 2.09 -1.24
CA LYS A 35 -26.79 1.42 -1.62
C LYS A 35 -26.35 0.37 -0.58
N VAL A 36 -26.53 0.67 0.70
CA VAL A 36 -26.23 -0.30 1.76
C VAL A 36 -27.19 -1.49 1.70
N ALA A 37 -28.49 -1.26 1.53
CA ALA A 37 -29.49 -2.32 1.41
C ALA A 37 -29.31 -3.20 0.15
N GLU A 38 -28.82 -2.62 -0.94
CA GLU A 38 -28.49 -3.37 -2.16
C GLU A 38 -27.21 -4.22 -1.99
N ALA A 39 -26.24 -3.75 -1.18
CA ALA A 39 -24.97 -4.42 -0.97
C ALA A 39 -25.00 -5.48 0.15
N TYR A 40 -25.89 -5.33 1.12
CA TYR A 40 -26.01 -6.18 2.31
C TYR A 40 -27.45 -6.69 2.46
N ASN A 41 -27.64 -8.00 2.47
CA ASN A 41 -28.92 -8.56 2.88
C ASN A 41 -29.12 -8.40 4.40
N GLU A 42 -30.36 -8.63 4.89
CA GLU A 42 -30.70 -8.42 6.30
C GLU A 42 -29.83 -9.23 7.26
N GLU A 43 -29.52 -10.49 6.93
CA GLU A 43 -28.72 -11.39 7.76
C GLU A 43 -27.25 -10.91 7.84
N MET A 44 -26.67 -10.57 6.71
CA MET A 44 -25.30 -9.99 6.64
C MET A 44 -25.25 -8.66 7.40
N PHE A 45 -26.23 -7.79 7.18
CA PHE A 45 -26.27 -6.50 7.86
C PHE A 45 -26.38 -6.66 9.38
N ALA A 46 -27.27 -7.55 9.86
CA ALA A 46 -27.41 -7.82 11.28
C ALA A 46 -26.12 -8.34 11.93
N THR A 47 -25.39 -9.21 11.23
CA THR A 47 -24.11 -9.76 11.72
C THR A 47 -23.01 -8.69 11.75
N VAL A 48 -22.84 -7.96 10.65
CA VAL A 48 -21.74 -7.00 10.48
C VAL A 48 -21.97 -5.73 11.31
N SER A 49 -23.21 -5.31 11.51
CA SER A 49 -23.59 -4.13 12.31
C SER A 49 -23.31 -4.25 13.81
N GLN A 50 -23.04 -5.46 14.29
CA GLN A 50 -22.58 -5.66 15.66
C GLN A 50 -21.17 -5.12 15.90
N THR A 51 -20.36 -5.05 14.84
CA THR A 51 -18.95 -4.63 14.92
C THR A 51 -18.69 -3.32 14.19
N LEU A 52 -19.35 -3.09 13.06
CA LEU A 52 -19.14 -1.91 12.22
C LEU A 52 -20.21 -0.85 12.42
N SER A 53 -19.80 0.42 12.50
CA SER A 53 -20.71 1.56 12.58
C SER A 53 -21.33 1.87 11.21
N TRP A 54 -22.44 2.61 11.20
CA TRP A 54 -23.09 3.11 9.97
C TRP A 54 -22.10 3.81 9.01
N SER A 55 -21.15 4.56 9.56
CA SER A 55 -20.15 5.25 8.73
C SER A 55 -19.20 4.27 8.02
N HIS A 56 -18.90 3.10 8.61
CA HIS A 56 -18.15 2.07 7.90
C HIS A 56 -18.93 1.53 6.70
N PHE A 57 -20.23 1.29 6.85
CA PHE A 57 -21.07 0.85 5.73
C PHE A 57 -21.07 1.86 4.58
N ILE A 58 -21.14 3.16 4.90
CA ILE A 58 -21.10 4.22 3.87
C ILE A 58 -19.78 4.19 3.09
N GLU A 59 -18.64 4.03 3.74
CA GLU A 59 -17.33 3.94 3.07
C GLU A 59 -17.24 2.63 2.27
N LEU A 60 -17.60 1.51 2.86
CA LEU A 60 -17.51 0.21 2.20
C LEU A 60 -18.39 0.11 0.94
N VAL A 61 -19.62 0.69 0.93
CA VAL A 61 -20.48 0.66 -0.26
C VAL A 61 -20.02 1.62 -1.36
N ALA A 62 -19.09 2.52 -1.09
CA ALA A 62 -18.45 3.33 -2.12
C ALA A 62 -17.48 2.48 -2.96
N ILE A 63 -16.97 1.37 -2.41
CA ILE A 63 -16.14 0.41 -3.11
C ILE A 63 -17.03 -0.45 -4.02
N GLU A 64 -16.98 -0.20 -5.33
CA GLU A 64 -17.82 -0.89 -6.31
C GLU A 64 -17.48 -2.39 -6.42
N ASP A 65 -16.20 -2.73 -6.32
CA ASP A 65 -15.73 -4.11 -6.38
C ASP A 65 -16.15 -4.88 -5.13
N CYS A 66 -16.95 -5.93 -5.33
CA CYS A 66 -17.46 -6.77 -4.24
C CYS A 66 -16.33 -7.46 -3.45
N THR A 67 -15.29 -7.96 -4.13
CA THR A 67 -14.17 -8.67 -3.48
C THR A 67 -13.31 -7.71 -2.67
N LYS A 68 -13.01 -6.55 -3.23
CA LYS A 68 -12.28 -5.47 -2.54
C LYS A 68 -13.08 -4.98 -1.32
N ARG A 69 -14.39 -4.79 -1.47
CA ARG A 69 -15.27 -4.41 -0.37
C ARG A 69 -15.28 -5.46 0.74
N MET A 70 -15.41 -6.76 0.39
CA MET A 70 -15.35 -7.86 1.36
C MET A 70 -14.01 -7.92 2.10
N PHE A 71 -12.91 -7.72 1.39
CA PHE A 71 -11.59 -7.66 2.00
C PHE A 71 -11.50 -6.57 3.07
N TYR A 72 -11.85 -5.32 2.73
CA TYR A 72 -11.81 -4.21 3.69
C TYR A 72 -12.80 -4.40 4.84
N GLN A 73 -13.97 -4.97 4.57
CA GLN A 73 -14.93 -5.32 5.62
C GLN A 73 -14.35 -6.31 6.62
N GLN A 74 -13.72 -7.40 6.16
CA GLN A 74 -13.08 -8.38 7.02
C GLN A 74 -11.94 -7.79 7.84
N MET A 75 -11.13 -6.94 7.23
CA MET A 75 -10.05 -6.24 7.93
C MET A 75 -10.59 -5.29 9.01
N CYS A 76 -11.66 -4.55 8.72
CA CYS A 76 -12.31 -3.69 9.72
C CYS A 76 -12.84 -4.48 10.93
N ILE A 77 -13.40 -5.67 10.69
CA ILE A 77 -13.93 -6.53 11.76
C ILE A 77 -12.80 -7.14 12.59
N ALA A 78 -11.81 -7.73 11.92
CA ALA A 78 -10.70 -8.42 12.56
C ALA A 78 -9.83 -7.46 13.40
N GLU A 79 -9.52 -6.28 12.86
CA GLU A 79 -8.57 -5.34 13.41
C GLU A 79 -9.21 -4.13 14.07
N LYS A 80 -10.54 -4.11 14.14
CA LYS A 80 -11.33 -3.00 14.73
C LYS A 80 -10.92 -1.63 14.18
N TRP A 81 -10.67 -1.55 12.86
CA TRP A 81 -10.26 -0.30 12.25
C TRP A 81 -11.29 0.81 12.43
N SER A 82 -10.80 2.00 12.68
CA SER A 82 -11.60 3.22 12.61
C SER A 82 -11.87 3.58 11.13
N ILE A 83 -12.87 4.41 10.88
CA ILE A 83 -13.16 4.95 9.53
C ILE A 83 -11.93 5.65 8.94
N ARG A 84 -11.19 6.39 9.76
CA ARG A 84 -9.95 7.06 9.35
C ARG A 84 -8.91 6.04 8.90
N THR A 85 -8.74 4.96 9.65
CA THR A 85 -7.82 3.88 9.32
C THR A 85 -8.26 3.17 8.03
N LEU A 86 -9.55 2.87 7.87
CA LEU A 86 -10.08 2.27 6.64
C LEU A 86 -9.74 3.12 5.42
N ARG A 87 -10.04 4.43 5.43
CA ARG A 87 -9.69 5.34 4.34
C ARG A 87 -8.20 5.36 4.05
N GLN A 88 -7.37 5.47 5.09
CA GLN A 88 -5.92 5.46 4.93
C GLN A 88 -5.43 4.16 4.28
N LYS A 89 -5.97 3.00 4.65
CA LYS A 89 -5.59 1.69 4.09
C LYS A 89 -6.11 1.51 2.66
N GLU A 90 -7.24 2.12 2.32
CA GLU A 90 -7.75 2.19 0.94
C GLU A 90 -6.88 3.10 0.06
N ASP A 91 -6.51 4.28 0.55
CA ASP A 91 -5.64 5.24 -0.14
C ASP A 91 -4.27 4.63 -0.48
N VAL A 92 -3.70 3.79 0.40
CA VAL A 92 -2.45 3.08 0.14
C VAL A 92 -2.64 1.78 -0.64
N MET A 93 -3.82 1.53 -1.18
CA MET A 93 -4.14 0.37 -2.04
C MET A 93 -3.79 -0.98 -1.38
N LEU A 94 -4.15 -1.14 -0.10
CA LEU A 94 -3.78 -2.34 0.66
C LEU A 94 -4.31 -3.63 0.02
N PHE A 95 -5.52 -3.61 -0.56
CA PHE A 95 -6.11 -4.74 -1.27
C PHE A 95 -5.23 -5.19 -2.43
N GLU A 96 -4.84 -4.26 -3.30
CA GLU A 96 -4.01 -4.52 -4.46
C GLU A 96 -2.62 -5.00 -4.05
N ARG A 97 -2.03 -4.39 -3.05
CA ARG A 97 -0.71 -4.78 -2.51
C ARG A 97 -0.71 -6.18 -1.93
N THR A 98 -1.76 -6.52 -1.17
CA THR A 98 -1.91 -7.86 -0.59
C THR A 98 -2.02 -8.91 -1.69
N ALA A 99 -2.76 -8.61 -2.77
CA ALA A 99 -2.92 -9.54 -3.88
C ALA A 99 -1.64 -9.74 -4.70
N ILE A 100 -0.80 -8.71 -4.83
CA ILE A 100 0.44 -8.75 -5.60
C ILE A 100 1.56 -9.43 -4.81
N ALA A 101 1.53 -9.36 -3.50
CA ALA A 101 2.58 -9.91 -2.65
C ALA A 101 2.82 -11.39 -2.89
N ALA A 102 4.09 -11.80 -2.84
CA ALA A 102 4.46 -13.22 -2.92
C ALA A 102 3.90 -14.02 -1.73
N LYS A 103 3.85 -13.36 -0.57
CA LYS A 103 3.25 -13.86 0.68
C LYS A 103 2.23 -12.83 1.19
N PRO A 104 0.96 -12.90 0.78
CA PRO A 104 -0.06 -11.93 1.18
C PRO A 104 -0.26 -11.82 2.69
N GLU A 105 -0.07 -12.91 3.43
CA GLU A 105 -0.12 -12.98 4.89
C GLU A 105 0.91 -12.06 5.55
N ASP A 106 2.11 -11.94 5.02
CA ASP A 106 3.16 -11.08 5.55
C ASP A 106 2.79 -9.60 5.42
N VAL A 107 2.14 -9.20 4.31
CA VAL A 107 1.65 -7.82 4.10
C VAL A 107 0.56 -7.48 5.11
N ILE A 108 -0.33 -8.43 5.39
CA ILE A 108 -1.37 -8.26 6.39
C ILE A 108 -0.74 -8.10 7.77
N LEU A 109 0.17 -9.01 8.17
CA LEU A 109 0.87 -8.96 9.46
C LEU A 109 1.66 -7.68 9.64
N GLN A 110 2.38 -7.22 8.61
CA GLN A 110 3.13 -5.97 8.61
C GLN A 110 2.21 -4.77 8.84
N THR A 111 1.05 -4.76 8.17
CA THR A 111 0.03 -3.71 8.33
C THR A 111 -0.53 -3.66 9.76
N LEU A 112 -0.65 -4.82 10.42
CA LEU A 112 -1.13 -4.93 11.80
C LEU A 112 -0.09 -4.40 12.80
N GLN A 113 1.17 -4.74 12.60
CA GLN A 113 2.28 -4.32 13.47
C GLN A 113 2.55 -2.81 13.42
N GLU A 114 2.29 -2.14 12.28
CA GLU A 114 2.39 -0.67 12.15
C GLU A 114 1.50 0.09 13.13
N THR A 115 0.43 -0.53 13.62
CA THR A 115 -0.56 0.12 14.50
C THR A 115 -0.15 0.06 15.97
N GLU A 116 0.70 -0.89 16.38
CA GLU A 116 1.02 -1.17 17.80
C GLU A 116 2.43 -0.75 18.25
N ASN A 117 3.39 -0.49 17.35
CA ASN A 117 4.79 -0.31 17.73
C ASN A 117 5.31 1.13 17.67
N THR A 118 5.85 1.59 18.79
CA THR A 118 6.63 2.84 18.95
C THR A 118 8.06 2.72 18.38
N ASN A 119 8.60 1.51 18.20
CA ASN A 119 9.93 1.27 17.62
C ASN A 119 9.80 0.81 16.17
N LEU A 120 9.94 1.76 15.23
CA LEU A 120 9.92 1.48 13.81
C LEU A 120 11.20 0.73 13.40
N SER A 121 11.07 -0.53 13.00
CA SER A 121 12.15 -1.23 12.30
C SER A 121 12.14 -0.89 10.80
N PRO A 122 13.29 -0.97 10.11
CA PRO A 122 13.33 -0.81 8.65
C PRO A 122 12.37 -1.75 7.91
N ASP A 123 12.18 -2.97 8.39
CA ASP A 123 11.28 -3.95 7.79
C ASP A 123 9.81 -3.52 7.77
N LEU A 124 9.40 -2.66 8.71
CA LEU A 124 8.05 -2.10 8.74
C LEU A 124 7.88 -0.89 7.81
N VAL A 125 8.97 -0.24 7.41
CA VAL A 125 8.95 0.96 6.57
C VAL A 125 9.00 0.60 5.09
N PHE A 126 9.86 -0.36 4.71
CA PHE A 126 10.06 -0.71 3.31
C PHE A 126 9.09 -1.79 2.86
N LYS A 127 8.41 -1.54 1.73
CA LYS A 127 7.44 -2.44 1.13
C LYS A 127 8.14 -3.46 0.23
N ASN A 128 7.57 -4.65 0.11
CA ASN A 128 8.04 -5.65 -0.85
C ASN A 128 7.66 -5.31 -2.31
N THR A 129 6.60 -4.52 -2.50
CA THR A 129 6.14 -4.10 -3.82
C THR A 129 5.67 -2.65 -3.78
N TYR A 130 6.11 -1.86 -4.76
CA TYR A 130 5.70 -0.48 -4.99
C TYR A 130 4.83 -0.38 -6.25
N ILE A 131 3.77 0.42 -6.18
CA ILE A 131 2.84 0.62 -7.29
C ILE A 131 3.13 1.99 -7.91
N LEU A 132 3.63 2.00 -9.12
CA LEU A 132 4.07 3.17 -9.86
C LEU A 132 3.23 3.40 -11.14
N ASP A 133 1.98 2.94 -11.18
CA ASP A 133 1.04 3.09 -12.30
C ASP A 133 0.74 4.56 -12.63
N PHE A 134 0.80 5.43 -11.62
CA PHE A 134 0.64 6.87 -11.79
C PHE A 134 1.73 7.53 -12.64
N LEU A 135 2.83 6.84 -12.93
CA LEU A 135 3.88 7.35 -13.81
C LEU A 135 3.47 7.32 -15.29
N GLY A 136 2.42 6.54 -15.65
CA GLY A 136 1.93 6.44 -17.02
C GLY A 136 2.91 5.78 -18.00
N LEU A 137 3.90 5.04 -17.48
CA LEU A 137 4.90 4.34 -18.30
C LEU A 137 4.30 3.07 -18.92
N ASN A 138 4.20 3.05 -20.24
CA ASN A 138 3.67 1.94 -21.01
C ASN A 138 4.70 1.43 -22.03
N GLY A 139 4.80 0.11 -22.18
CA GLY A 139 5.71 -0.49 -23.14
C GLY A 139 7.18 -0.46 -22.71
N TYR A 140 8.07 -0.24 -23.68
CA TYR A 140 9.51 -0.18 -23.40
C TYR A 140 9.92 1.21 -22.89
N PHE A 141 10.62 1.25 -21.75
CA PHE A 141 11.22 2.46 -21.20
C PHE A 141 12.59 2.11 -20.58
N SER A 142 13.48 3.11 -20.49
CA SER A 142 14.80 2.96 -19.88
C SER A 142 14.75 3.28 -18.37
N GLU A 143 15.82 2.95 -17.63
CA GLU A 143 15.99 3.38 -16.23
C GLU A 143 15.94 4.91 -16.10
N LYS A 144 16.48 5.63 -17.10
CA LYS A 144 16.42 7.09 -17.16
C LYS A 144 15.00 7.62 -17.35
N ASP A 145 14.20 6.99 -18.20
CA ASP A 145 12.79 7.39 -18.40
C ASP A 145 11.97 7.16 -17.11
N LEU A 146 12.24 6.07 -16.40
CA LEU A 146 11.64 5.78 -15.11
C LEU A 146 12.02 6.84 -14.06
N GLU A 147 13.29 7.16 -13.97
CA GLU A 147 13.78 8.19 -13.05
C GLU A 147 13.12 9.56 -13.35
N GLU A 148 13.09 9.96 -14.61
CA GLU A 148 12.50 11.22 -15.03
C GLU A 148 11.00 11.27 -14.76
N ALA A 149 10.28 10.17 -14.99
CA ALA A 149 8.87 10.04 -14.65
C ALA A 149 8.62 10.14 -13.13
N ILE A 150 9.46 9.51 -12.31
CA ILE A 150 9.42 9.62 -10.84
C ILE A 150 9.61 11.08 -10.40
N LEU A 151 10.57 11.78 -10.96
CA LEU A 151 10.82 13.19 -10.63
C LEU A 151 9.66 14.09 -11.02
N ASN A 152 9.04 13.85 -12.18
CA ASN A 152 7.87 14.59 -12.63
C ASN A 152 6.63 14.33 -11.75
N GLN A 153 6.58 13.21 -11.03
CA GLN A 153 5.50 12.81 -10.14
C GLN A 153 6.03 12.57 -8.70
N LEU A 154 7.04 13.36 -8.29
CA LEU A 154 7.77 13.13 -7.04
C LEU A 154 6.86 13.10 -5.81
N GLU A 155 5.84 13.95 -5.77
CA GLU A 155 4.84 13.96 -4.69
C GLU A 155 4.16 12.59 -4.55
N LYS A 156 3.67 12.02 -5.66
CA LYS A 156 3.03 10.70 -5.66
C LYS A 156 4.01 9.59 -5.32
N PHE A 157 5.25 9.70 -5.78
CA PHE A 157 6.29 8.74 -5.43
C PHE A 157 6.62 8.77 -3.93
N ILE A 158 6.71 9.95 -3.31
CA ILE A 158 6.91 10.07 -1.86
C ILE A 158 5.73 9.47 -1.09
N LEU A 159 4.49 9.72 -1.54
CA LEU A 159 3.31 9.11 -0.94
C LEU A 159 3.34 7.58 -1.08
N GLU A 160 3.81 7.09 -2.23
CA GLU A 160 4.00 5.65 -2.46
C GLU A 160 5.10 5.05 -1.59
N LEU A 161 6.21 5.75 -1.37
CA LEU A 161 7.25 5.31 -0.42
C LEU A 161 6.68 5.18 1.00
N GLY A 162 5.83 6.10 1.42
CA GLY A 162 5.20 6.13 2.73
C GLY A 162 5.56 7.35 3.57
N GLN A 163 5.11 7.34 4.82
CA GLN A 163 5.31 8.47 5.73
C GLN A 163 6.77 8.56 6.23
N GLY A 164 7.27 9.78 6.28
CA GLY A 164 8.58 10.08 6.88
C GLY A 164 9.73 10.18 5.88
N PHE A 165 9.52 9.91 4.61
CA PHE A 165 10.50 10.14 3.57
C PHE A 165 10.59 11.62 3.18
N ALA A 166 11.81 12.11 3.04
CA ALA A 166 12.13 13.44 2.52
C ALA A 166 13.13 13.29 1.39
N PHE A 167 12.84 13.86 0.23
CA PHE A 167 13.73 13.86 -0.93
C PHE A 167 14.90 14.80 -0.69
N LEU A 168 16.12 14.33 -0.97
CA LEU A 168 17.35 15.12 -0.84
C LEU A 168 17.97 15.45 -2.20
N GLU A 169 18.27 14.43 -3.00
CA GLU A 169 19.06 14.61 -4.21
C GLU A 169 18.74 13.52 -5.25
N ARG A 170 18.88 13.87 -6.53
CA ARG A 170 18.87 12.93 -7.64
C ARG A 170 20.25 12.80 -8.24
N GLN A 171 20.57 11.67 -8.86
CA GLN A 171 21.83 11.42 -9.57
C GLN A 171 23.04 11.87 -8.76
N LYS A 172 23.01 11.49 -7.46
CA LYS A 172 24.09 11.89 -6.56
C LYS A 172 25.40 11.30 -7.02
N ARG A 173 26.36 12.20 -7.33
CA ARG A 173 27.71 11.81 -7.74
C ARG A 173 28.47 11.21 -6.55
N ILE A 174 29.02 10.03 -6.76
CA ILE A 174 29.84 9.27 -5.79
C ILE A 174 31.20 9.00 -6.43
N PRO A 175 32.19 9.88 -6.21
CA PRO A 175 33.55 9.72 -6.77
C PRO A 175 34.33 8.71 -5.92
N ILE A 176 34.83 7.64 -6.56
CA ILE A 176 35.67 6.62 -5.92
C ILE A 176 36.82 6.26 -6.92
N ASP A 177 38.06 6.41 -6.50
CA ASP A 177 39.26 6.06 -7.29
C ASP A 177 39.22 6.60 -8.74
N SER A 178 38.85 7.87 -8.91
CA SER A 178 38.70 8.53 -10.22
C SER A 178 37.58 8.01 -11.11
N ILE A 179 36.69 7.17 -10.57
CA ILE A 179 35.47 6.69 -11.22
C ILE A 179 34.27 7.41 -10.60
N ASP A 180 33.42 7.98 -11.43
CA ASP A 180 32.20 8.62 -10.99
C ASP A 180 31.03 7.63 -11.09
N TYR A 181 30.50 7.27 -9.93
CA TYR A 181 29.23 6.56 -9.82
C TYR A 181 28.09 7.55 -9.59
N HIS A 182 26.88 7.15 -9.93
CA HIS A 182 25.69 7.96 -9.72
C HIS A 182 24.62 7.12 -9.03
N LEU A 183 24.13 7.62 -7.90
CA LEU A 183 22.99 7.06 -7.19
C LEU A 183 21.71 7.75 -7.71
N ASP A 184 20.73 6.98 -8.13
CA ASP A 184 19.54 7.53 -8.79
C ASP A 184 18.80 8.53 -7.90
N LEU A 185 18.42 8.13 -6.68
CA LEU A 185 17.65 8.96 -5.75
C LEU A 185 18.19 8.82 -4.33
N LEU A 186 18.40 9.94 -3.65
CA LEU A 186 18.76 9.99 -2.24
C LEU A 186 17.61 10.61 -1.45
N PHE A 187 17.18 9.91 -0.41
CA PHE A 187 16.18 10.35 0.55
C PHE A 187 16.71 10.33 1.98
N TYR A 188 15.98 10.97 2.87
CA TYR A 188 16.13 10.85 4.31
C TYR A 188 14.84 10.34 4.93
N HIS A 189 14.92 9.40 5.86
CA HIS A 189 13.76 8.91 6.59
C HIS A 189 13.76 9.39 8.03
N ARG A 190 12.85 10.30 8.37
CA ARG A 190 12.80 11.02 9.65
C ARG A 190 12.70 10.13 10.88
N LYS A 191 11.82 9.13 10.86
CA LYS A 191 11.61 8.24 12.03
C LYS A 191 12.72 7.21 12.18
N LEU A 192 13.31 6.73 11.07
CA LEU A 192 14.47 5.84 11.11
C LEU A 192 15.77 6.59 11.35
N ASN A 193 15.77 7.92 11.24
CA ASN A 193 16.91 8.81 11.42
C ASN A 193 18.13 8.37 10.60
N ARG A 194 17.94 8.19 9.28
CA ARG A 194 18.98 7.71 8.36
C ARG A 194 18.77 8.12 6.91
N LEU A 195 19.85 8.13 6.16
CA LEU A 195 19.84 8.26 4.71
C LEU A 195 19.25 6.99 4.06
N VAL A 196 18.52 7.17 2.98
CA VAL A 196 17.94 6.10 2.16
C VAL A 196 18.39 6.27 0.71
N ALA A 197 19.24 5.36 0.26
CA ALA A 197 19.70 5.29 -1.11
C ALA A 197 18.74 4.44 -1.93
N ILE A 198 18.13 4.99 -2.98
CA ILE A 198 17.24 4.26 -3.88
C ILE A 198 17.89 4.15 -5.25
N ASP A 199 17.97 2.93 -5.76
CA ASP A 199 18.58 2.62 -7.05
C ASP A 199 17.56 1.81 -7.89
N LEU A 200 17.29 2.29 -9.11
CA LEU A 200 16.23 1.79 -10.00
C LEU A 200 16.82 0.79 -10.99
N LYS A 201 16.19 -0.37 -11.13
CA LYS A 201 16.69 -1.42 -12.03
C LYS A 201 15.59 -1.97 -12.91
N LEU A 202 15.86 -2.03 -14.21
CA LEU A 202 15.04 -2.78 -15.14
C LEU A 202 15.37 -4.28 -15.06
N GLY A 203 14.32 -5.10 -15.04
CA GLY A 203 14.46 -6.56 -14.92
C GLY A 203 14.66 -7.03 -13.49
N LYS A 204 15.28 -8.22 -13.38
CA LYS A 204 15.47 -8.93 -12.12
C LYS A 204 16.66 -8.40 -11.33
N PHE A 205 16.58 -8.53 -10.01
CA PHE A 205 17.71 -8.33 -9.11
C PHE A 205 18.89 -9.25 -9.50
N LYS A 206 20.10 -8.69 -9.48
CA LYS A 206 21.37 -9.39 -9.80
C LYS A 206 22.41 -9.14 -8.72
N PRO A 207 23.36 -10.08 -8.48
CA PRO A 207 24.42 -9.92 -7.47
C PRO A 207 25.21 -8.62 -7.60
N LYS A 208 25.47 -8.15 -8.82
CA LYS A 208 26.18 -6.89 -9.07
C LYS A 208 25.44 -5.67 -8.50
N HIS A 209 24.10 -5.70 -8.44
CA HIS A 209 23.31 -4.59 -7.88
C HIS A 209 23.52 -4.48 -6.37
N LYS A 210 23.65 -5.62 -5.68
CA LYS A 210 24.01 -5.66 -4.26
C LYS A 210 25.35 -5.00 -4.02
N GLY A 211 26.40 -5.45 -4.72
CA GLY A 211 27.75 -4.89 -4.57
C GLY A 211 27.82 -3.39 -4.87
N GLN A 212 27.08 -2.92 -5.88
CA GLN A 212 26.96 -1.49 -6.18
C GLN A 212 26.30 -0.73 -5.03
N MET A 213 25.19 -1.24 -4.50
CA MET A 213 24.50 -0.61 -3.39
C MET A 213 25.36 -0.60 -2.12
N GLU A 214 26.05 -1.68 -1.80
CA GLU A 214 27.00 -1.73 -0.66
C GLU A 214 28.06 -0.64 -0.76
N LEU A 215 28.60 -0.41 -1.96
CA LEU A 215 29.57 0.66 -2.23
C LEU A 215 28.96 2.04 -1.95
N TYR A 216 27.73 2.28 -2.42
CA TYR A 216 27.03 3.54 -2.17
C TYR A 216 26.78 3.77 -0.69
N LEU A 217 26.30 2.75 0.03
CA LEU A 217 26.03 2.86 1.47
C LEU A 217 27.30 3.15 2.28
N LYS A 218 28.41 2.49 1.96
CA LYS A 218 29.72 2.77 2.60
C LYS A 218 30.23 4.19 2.33
N TYR A 219 30.04 4.68 1.09
CA TYR A 219 30.39 6.05 0.75
C TYR A 219 29.53 7.05 1.53
N LEU A 220 28.21 6.86 1.55
CA LEU A 220 27.29 7.72 2.30
C LEU A 220 27.59 7.70 3.80
N GLN A 221 27.86 6.53 4.35
CA GLN A 221 28.23 6.37 5.75
C GLN A 221 29.51 7.16 6.11
N LYS A 222 30.50 7.11 5.25
CA LYS A 222 31.80 7.76 5.50
C LYS A 222 31.75 9.28 5.29
N ASN A 223 31.01 9.76 4.29
CA ASN A 223 31.14 11.14 3.80
C ASN A 223 29.91 12.02 4.08
N GLU A 224 28.72 11.43 4.28
CA GLU A 224 27.45 12.17 4.37
C GLU A 224 26.72 11.97 5.71
N GLN A 225 26.87 10.79 6.33
CA GLN A 225 26.18 10.46 7.57
C GLN A 225 26.61 11.40 8.70
N GLN A 226 25.63 11.95 9.42
CA GLN A 226 25.88 12.75 10.61
C GLN A 226 26.07 11.87 11.86
N PRO A 227 26.79 12.34 12.91
CA PRO A 227 27.07 11.54 14.10
C PRO A 227 25.84 11.02 14.85
N HIS A 228 24.70 11.68 14.73
CA HIS A 228 23.46 11.31 15.39
C HIS A 228 22.55 10.42 14.52
N GLU A 229 22.96 10.12 13.30
CA GLU A 229 22.18 9.31 12.36
C GLU A 229 22.55 7.84 12.44
N ASN A 230 21.57 7.01 12.17
CA ASN A 230 21.78 5.57 11.96
C ASN A 230 22.45 5.31 10.60
N SER A 231 23.09 4.15 10.45
CA SER A 231 23.73 3.76 9.18
C SER A 231 22.76 3.85 8.02
N PRO A 232 23.22 4.36 6.84
CA PRO A 232 22.39 4.44 5.64
C PRO A 232 21.78 3.09 5.25
N ILE A 233 20.63 3.13 4.60
CA ILE A 233 19.94 1.94 4.08
C ILE A 233 19.70 2.08 2.58
N GLY A 234 19.83 0.99 1.84
CA GLY A 234 19.59 0.91 0.40
C GLY A 234 18.23 0.29 0.09
N LEU A 235 17.58 0.82 -0.93
CA LEU A 235 16.38 0.25 -1.54
C LEU A 235 16.63 0.03 -3.03
N LEU A 236 16.70 -1.23 -3.45
CA LEU A 236 16.79 -1.62 -4.85
C LEU A 236 15.38 -1.88 -5.38
N LEU A 237 14.93 -1.04 -6.31
CA LEU A 237 13.64 -1.17 -6.96
C LEU A 237 13.81 -1.85 -8.32
N CYS A 238 13.32 -3.09 -8.45
CA CYS A 238 13.43 -3.91 -9.64
C CYS A 238 12.07 -4.07 -10.35
N SER A 239 12.03 -4.00 -11.69
CA SER A 239 10.77 -4.17 -12.43
C SER A 239 10.25 -5.61 -12.42
N GLU A 240 11.11 -6.58 -12.15
CA GLU A 240 10.75 -8.00 -12.09
C GLU A 240 11.09 -8.60 -10.74
N GLY A 241 10.16 -9.39 -10.19
CA GLY A 241 10.38 -10.16 -8.96
C GLY A 241 11.34 -11.34 -9.19
N ASN A 242 12.19 -11.63 -8.18
CA ASN A 242 13.11 -12.75 -8.19
C ASN A 242 13.30 -13.25 -6.74
N THR A 243 12.31 -14.00 -6.25
CA THR A 243 12.21 -14.36 -4.83
C THR A 243 13.42 -15.19 -4.35
N GLU A 244 13.82 -16.22 -5.10
CA GLU A 244 14.87 -17.17 -4.67
C GLU A 244 16.26 -16.51 -4.60
N HIS A 245 16.63 -15.70 -5.60
CA HIS A 245 17.91 -14.97 -5.58
C HIS A 245 17.94 -13.90 -4.49
N ILE A 246 16.81 -13.25 -4.25
CA ILE A 246 16.69 -12.24 -3.19
C ILE A 246 16.84 -12.92 -1.83
N GLU A 247 16.12 -14.02 -1.58
CA GLU A 247 16.21 -14.76 -0.33
C GLU A 247 17.64 -15.21 -0.02
N LEU A 248 18.33 -15.80 -1.00
CA LEU A 248 19.69 -16.34 -0.79
C LEU A 248 20.74 -15.22 -0.62
N LEU A 249 20.65 -14.14 -1.41
CA LEU A 249 21.67 -13.09 -1.40
C LEU A 249 21.45 -12.04 -0.30
N MET A 250 20.24 -11.96 0.23
CA MET A 250 19.86 -10.99 1.26
C MET A 250 19.78 -11.59 2.66
N LEU A 251 20.10 -12.89 2.83
CA LEU A 251 20.20 -13.53 4.13
C LEU A 251 21.23 -12.80 5.02
N GLY A 252 20.74 -12.23 6.15
CA GLY A 252 21.58 -11.49 7.10
C GLY A 252 21.89 -10.04 6.72
N GLU A 253 21.35 -9.51 5.61
CA GLU A 253 21.51 -8.11 5.23
C GLU A 253 20.40 -7.24 5.83
N GLU A 254 20.78 -6.40 6.77
CA GLU A 254 19.82 -5.48 7.41
C GLU A 254 19.70 -4.14 6.67
N ASN A 255 20.77 -3.70 6.00
CA ASN A 255 20.89 -2.36 5.43
C ASN A 255 20.57 -2.28 3.92
N ILE A 256 20.19 -3.39 3.27
CA ILE A 256 19.76 -3.36 1.86
C ILE A 256 18.40 -4.07 1.77
N LYS A 257 17.45 -3.39 1.17
CA LYS A 257 16.12 -3.91 0.86
C LYS A 257 15.94 -4.01 -0.65
N VAL A 258 15.34 -5.09 -1.10
CA VAL A 258 15.02 -5.31 -2.52
C VAL A 258 13.51 -5.41 -2.64
N ALA A 259 12.95 -4.59 -3.51
CA ALA A 259 11.51 -4.58 -3.75
C ALA A 259 11.20 -4.60 -5.25
N GLN A 260 10.05 -5.14 -5.60
CA GLN A 260 9.52 -5.04 -6.95
C GLN A 260 8.75 -3.73 -7.12
N TYR A 261 8.79 -3.13 -8.32
CA TYR A 261 7.84 -2.10 -8.69
C TYR A 261 7.00 -2.52 -9.88
N LEU A 262 5.77 -2.00 -9.96
CA LEU A 262 4.82 -2.24 -11.03
C LEU A 262 4.39 -0.91 -11.62
N THR A 263 4.60 -0.71 -12.93
CA THR A 263 4.13 0.47 -13.67
C THR A 263 2.71 0.30 -14.22
N GLN A 264 2.18 -0.91 -14.14
CA GLN A 264 0.81 -1.26 -14.51
C GLN A 264 0.24 -2.23 -13.50
N LEU A 265 -0.99 -2.02 -13.09
CA LEU A 265 -1.69 -2.98 -12.25
C LEU A 265 -2.10 -4.20 -13.08
N PRO A 266 -1.95 -5.42 -12.54
CA PRO A 266 -2.48 -6.62 -13.17
C PRO A 266 -3.99 -6.55 -13.40
N ASP A 267 -4.50 -7.39 -14.30
CA ASP A 267 -5.94 -7.50 -14.58
C ASP A 267 -6.73 -7.86 -13.29
N LYS A 268 -7.92 -7.27 -13.17
CA LYS A 268 -8.84 -7.46 -12.05
C LYS A 268 -9.13 -8.93 -11.71
N LYS A 269 -9.23 -9.80 -12.71
CA LYS A 269 -9.45 -11.24 -12.52
C LYS A 269 -8.30 -11.90 -11.76
N TRP A 270 -7.07 -11.52 -12.06
CA TRP A 270 -5.88 -12.03 -11.40
C TRP A 270 -5.86 -11.69 -9.90
N PHE A 271 -6.28 -10.47 -9.53
CA PHE A 271 -6.41 -10.06 -8.13
C PHE A 271 -7.42 -10.93 -7.37
N ILE A 272 -8.58 -11.18 -7.99
CA ILE A 272 -9.65 -11.96 -7.37
C ILE A 272 -9.19 -13.39 -7.10
N GLU A 273 -8.55 -14.06 -8.05
CA GLU A 273 -8.09 -15.44 -7.91
C GLU A 273 -7.02 -15.58 -6.80
N LYS A 274 -6.07 -14.66 -6.74
CA LYS A 274 -5.02 -14.70 -5.71
C LYS A 274 -5.55 -14.42 -4.31
N LEU A 275 -6.46 -13.46 -4.17
CA LEU A 275 -7.01 -13.08 -2.86
C LEU A 275 -8.01 -14.07 -2.31
N GLN A 276 -8.77 -14.76 -3.12
CA GLN A 276 -9.67 -15.81 -2.64
C GLN A 276 -8.91 -16.89 -1.89
N LYS A 277 -7.72 -17.28 -2.35
CA LYS A 277 -6.85 -18.22 -1.63
C LYS A 277 -6.34 -17.64 -0.30
N SER A 278 -5.93 -16.38 -0.29
CA SER A 278 -5.36 -15.73 0.90
C SER A 278 -6.41 -15.42 1.97
N ILE A 279 -7.62 -15.05 1.57
CA ILE A 279 -8.75 -14.85 2.49
C ILE A 279 -9.14 -16.17 3.16
N ALA A 280 -9.15 -17.29 2.40
CA ALA A 280 -9.43 -18.61 2.95
C ALA A 280 -8.40 -19.04 3.99
N ILE A 281 -7.12 -18.78 3.74
CA ILE A 281 -6.01 -19.06 4.69
C ILE A 281 -6.12 -18.19 5.94
N ALA A 282 -6.37 -16.88 5.79
CA ALA A 282 -6.53 -15.97 6.92
C ALA A 282 -7.72 -16.34 7.80
N GLN A 283 -8.85 -16.77 7.21
CA GLN A 283 -10.01 -17.26 7.95
C GLN A 283 -9.74 -18.55 8.72
N GLN A 284 -8.90 -19.44 8.19
CA GLN A 284 -8.49 -20.66 8.89
C GLN A 284 -7.59 -20.36 10.09
N ASN A 285 -6.66 -19.41 9.95
CA ASN A 285 -5.75 -19.01 11.03
C ASN A 285 -6.50 -18.30 12.18
N VAL A 286 -7.49 -17.46 11.88
CA VAL A 286 -8.35 -16.82 12.91
C VAL A 286 -9.21 -17.84 13.65
N LYS A 287 -9.73 -18.88 12.98
CA LYS A 287 -10.47 -19.98 13.62
C LYS A 287 -9.56 -20.84 14.50
N GLY A 288 -8.31 -21.09 14.09
CA GLY A 288 -7.34 -21.83 14.88
C GLY A 288 -6.91 -21.15 16.18
N LEU A 289 -6.82 -19.81 16.18
CA LEU A 289 -6.51 -19.01 17.37
C LEU A 289 -7.67 -18.94 18.38
N ASN A 290 -8.91 -19.02 17.90
CA ASN A 290 -10.12 -19.03 18.77
C ASN A 290 -10.44 -20.43 19.33
N SER A 291 -9.84 -21.50 18.81
CA SER A 291 -10.03 -22.89 19.31
C SER A 291 -9.05 -23.25 20.43
N ASN A 292 -8.07 -22.40 20.73
CA ASN A 292 -7.07 -22.60 21.80
C ASN A 292 -7.24 -21.62 22.97
N LYS A 293 -8.42 -21.02 23.11
CA LYS A 293 -8.88 -20.29 24.28
C LYS A 293 -10.13 -20.98 24.84
#